data_4f9b2331585c2a449ea781dfac1870b6
#
_entry.id   4f9b2331585c2a449ea781dfac1870b6
#
_cell.length_a   1.000
_cell.length_b   1.000
_cell.length_c   1.000
_cell.angle_alpha   90.00
_cell.angle_beta   90.00
_cell.angle_gamma   90.00
#
_symmetry.space_group_name_H-M   'P 1'
#
loop_
_entity.id
_entity.type
_entity.pdbx_description
1 polymer ?
#
loop_
_entity_poly.entity_id
_entity_poly.type
_entity_poly.pdbx_seq_one_letter_code
_entity_poly.pdbx_strand_id
1 'polypeptide(L)'
;MSAPEVLRLGPARLTAGLDQHTRLDLPSHRLAHGPLPWFDRDDLLDLVERIDLRGRGGAAFPFARKARAAVTSADRSGRPPVVVVNATEGEPASAKDRMLLTRAPHLVLDGACLAAAAFGAEEIVVGVAAGGPGETSVPRALGERRRAYQRAGEGAMLLLPCPARTVCLPDRFVSGESGALIRGISGLPAVPPARRARASDGGPGGVRGRPTLLSNAETYAQLAVAARLGPDAYAVVGTPAEPGTLLLTVVRPDQSPLVVEVPAGARLGGVLDACGVDAGQGLLVGGYHGAWLRPGDAVQAPVSRAGLAALGGTLGAGAVIALPTDTCPIGEVARVTAWLAAESAGQCGPCRQGLPATADALTQLAGGGGGRSALDEARRTIASVRGRGACAHPDGTARLVLSALAVFGEDLAAHESGRGCRRPVRGVLPLPGDRASALPPSSGPTATLEVDWARCDAHGLCATLAPELVSLGPHGYPVISPTPIAPWLEHSARRAVHQCPALALRLSRTP
;
A
#
# COMPACT_ATOMS: atom_id res chain seq x y z
N MET A 1 7.22 -9.30 -17.14
CA MET A 1 6.28 -8.18 -17.42
C MET A 1 7.08 -7.02 -17.99
N SER A 2 6.62 -6.39 -19.09
CA SER A 2 7.24 -5.17 -19.66
C SER A 2 7.15 -4.00 -18.67
N ALA A 3 8.11 -3.06 -18.75
CA ALA A 3 8.05 -1.83 -17.97
C ALA A 3 6.79 -1.03 -18.37
N PRO A 4 6.10 -0.37 -17.41
CA PRO A 4 4.93 0.44 -17.70
C PRO A 4 5.24 1.58 -18.70
N GLU A 5 4.28 1.86 -19.56
CA GLU A 5 4.33 3.04 -20.43
C GLU A 5 4.21 4.33 -19.59
N VAL A 6 4.82 5.40 -20.06
CA VAL A 6 4.90 6.67 -19.34
C VAL A 6 4.42 7.82 -20.22
N LEU A 7 3.52 8.64 -19.70
CA LEU A 7 3.06 9.89 -20.28
C LEU A 7 3.40 11.07 -19.33
N ARG A 8 3.54 12.27 -19.88
CA ARG A 8 3.81 13.49 -19.11
C ARG A 8 2.84 14.60 -19.49
N LEU A 9 2.29 15.23 -18.47
CA LEU A 9 1.48 16.43 -18.61
C LEU A 9 2.14 17.54 -17.79
N GLY A 10 3.19 18.13 -18.33
CA GLY A 10 4.00 19.15 -17.64
C GLY A 10 5.50 18.83 -17.66
N PRO A 11 6.30 19.47 -16.82
CA PRO A 11 7.74 19.25 -16.79
C PRO A 11 8.08 17.83 -16.32
N ALA A 12 9.05 17.20 -16.99
CA ALA A 12 9.59 15.93 -16.57
C ALA A 12 10.45 16.12 -15.32
N ARG A 13 10.03 15.55 -14.19
CA ARG A 13 10.76 15.54 -12.91
C ARG A 13 11.12 14.13 -12.51
N LEU A 14 10.10 13.31 -12.23
CA LEU A 14 10.27 11.90 -11.91
C LEU A 14 10.55 11.03 -13.13
N THR A 15 10.13 11.50 -14.30
CA THR A 15 10.24 10.80 -15.59
C THR A 15 11.31 11.40 -16.50
N ALA A 16 12.15 12.31 -16.00
CA ALA A 16 13.23 12.91 -16.78
C ALA A 16 14.19 11.84 -17.35
N GLY A 17 14.50 11.95 -18.64
CA GLY A 17 15.37 11.01 -19.36
C GLY A 17 14.69 9.70 -19.81
N LEU A 18 13.43 9.44 -19.43
CA LEU A 18 12.75 8.17 -19.78
C LEU A 18 12.21 8.10 -21.20
N ASP A 19 12.22 9.19 -21.95
CA ASP A 19 11.96 9.26 -23.40
C ASP A 19 13.15 8.77 -24.24
N GLN A 20 14.36 8.92 -23.71
CA GLN A 20 15.59 8.53 -24.39
C GLN A 20 16.08 7.14 -23.94
N HIS A 21 15.67 6.70 -22.76
CA HIS A 21 16.15 5.46 -22.12
C HIS A 21 14.98 4.62 -21.61
N THR A 22 15.01 3.33 -21.89
CA THR A 22 14.07 2.36 -21.30
C THR A 22 14.32 2.18 -19.80
N ARG A 23 15.58 2.31 -19.36
CA ARG A 23 16.03 2.32 -17.98
C ARG A 23 17.21 3.29 -17.84
N LEU A 24 17.19 4.11 -16.83
CA LEU A 24 18.34 4.93 -16.45
C LEU A 24 19.31 4.08 -15.61
N ASP A 25 20.44 3.71 -16.17
CA ASP A 25 21.59 3.26 -15.39
C ASP A 25 22.24 4.45 -14.67
N LEU A 26 23.24 4.23 -13.84
CA LEU A 26 23.82 5.31 -13.03
C LEU A 26 24.42 6.45 -13.86
N PRO A 27 25.13 6.23 -14.98
CA PRO A 27 25.58 7.30 -15.88
C PRO A 27 24.44 8.10 -16.51
N SER A 28 23.45 7.42 -17.11
CA SER A 28 22.30 8.08 -17.75
C SER A 28 21.45 8.81 -16.72
N HIS A 29 21.30 8.27 -15.50
CA HIS A 29 20.61 8.93 -14.40
C HIS A 29 21.32 10.24 -14.00
N ARG A 30 22.64 10.23 -13.89
CA ARG A 30 23.41 11.44 -13.57
C ARG A 30 23.34 12.48 -14.67
N LEU A 31 23.28 12.06 -15.93
CA LEU A 31 23.10 12.96 -17.06
C LEU A 31 21.72 13.62 -17.03
N ALA A 32 20.67 12.84 -16.73
CA ALA A 32 19.28 13.32 -16.72
C ALA A 32 18.95 14.21 -15.51
N HIS A 33 19.47 13.87 -14.31
CA HIS A 33 19.10 14.51 -13.05
C HIS A 33 20.19 15.38 -12.41
N GLY A 34 21.42 15.30 -12.91
CA GLY A 34 22.56 16.00 -12.31
C GLY A 34 23.07 15.36 -11.00
N PRO A 35 24.05 15.99 -10.38
CA PRO A 35 24.60 15.54 -9.08
C PRO A 35 23.58 15.68 -7.97
N LEU A 36 23.67 14.83 -6.95
CA LEU A 36 22.88 14.94 -5.73
C LEU A 36 23.57 15.92 -4.78
N PRO A 37 22.92 17.02 -4.36
CA PRO A 37 23.49 17.94 -3.40
C PRO A 37 23.56 17.31 -2.00
N TRP A 38 24.51 17.78 -1.21
CA TRP A 38 24.63 17.39 0.19
C TRP A 38 23.75 18.29 1.06
N PHE A 39 23.14 17.72 2.08
CA PHE A 39 22.33 18.42 3.09
C PHE A 39 22.75 17.94 4.47
N ASP A 40 22.81 18.85 5.41
CA ASP A 40 22.78 18.47 6.81
C ASP A 40 21.34 18.15 7.27
N ARG A 41 21.21 17.81 8.55
CA ARG A 41 19.93 17.41 9.14
C ARG A 41 18.88 18.52 9.07
N ASP A 42 19.26 19.71 9.44
CA ASP A 42 18.33 20.84 9.61
C ASP A 42 17.94 21.41 8.25
N ASP A 43 18.88 21.53 7.33
CA ASP A 43 18.63 21.97 5.96
C ASP A 43 17.70 21.01 5.21
N LEU A 44 17.86 19.67 5.42
CA LEU A 44 16.96 18.71 4.79
C LEU A 44 15.56 18.74 5.40
N LEU A 45 15.46 18.98 6.71
CA LEU A 45 14.16 19.15 7.38
C LEU A 45 13.46 20.44 6.92
N ASP A 46 14.18 21.54 6.77
CA ASP A 46 13.63 22.80 6.25
C ASP A 46 13.14 22.63 4.81
N LEU A 47 13.93 22.00 3.94
CA LEU A 47 13.53 21.72 2.56
C LEU A 47 12.18 20.98 2.51
N VAL A 48 12.05 19.86 3.24
CA VAL A 48 10.85 19.00 3.18
C VAL A 48 9.63 19.65 3.85
N GLU A 49 9.83 20.56 4.80
CA GLU A 49 8.76 21.37 5.40
C GLU A 49 8.27 22.44 4.42
N ARG A 50 9.18 23.21 3.81
CA ARG A 50 8.84 24.26 2.85
C ARG A 50 8.03 23.76 1.65
N ILE A 51 8.31 22.55 1.17
CA ILE A 51 7.56 21.95 0.05
C ILE A 51 6.36 21.09 0.52
N ASP A 52 6.06 21.01 1.82
CA ASP A 52 5.07 20.10 2.42
C ASP A 52 5.16 18.68 1.83
N LEU A 53 6.38 18.12 1.79
CA LEU A 53 6.57 16.77 1.23
C LEU A 53 5.74 15.75 2.00
N ARG A 54 4.80 15.12 1.32
CA ARG A 54 3.94 14.10 1.88
C ARG A 54 4.17 12.72 1.31
N GLY A 55 3.85 11.70 2.12
CA GLY A 55 3.93 10.30 1.71
C GLY A 55 3.04 10.00 0.50
N ARG A 56 3.58 9.30 -0.48
CA ARG A 56 2.92 8.91 -1.74
C ARG A 56 2.38 7.46 -1.72
N GLY A 57 2.38 6.80 -0.56
CA GLY A 57 1.85 5.44 -0.38
C GLY A 57 0.40 5.40 0.13
N GLY A 58 -0.40 6.45 -0.06
CA GLY A 58 -1.82 6.50 0.24
C GLY A 58 -2.20 7.31 1.48
N ALA A 59 -1.43 7.25 2.56
CA ALA A 59 -1.77 7.93 3.83
C ALA A 59 -1.45 9.44 3.86
N ALA A 60 -0.70 9.95 2.88
CA ALA A 60 -0.29 11.36 2.75
C ALA A 60 0.30 12.00 4.03
N PHE A 61 0.92 11.20 4.90
CA PHE A 61 1.50 11.68 6.15
C PHE A 61 2.72 12.59 5.88
N PRO A 62 2.88 13.74 6.58
CA PRO A 62 3.99 14.65 6.37
C PRO A 62 5.36 13.97 6.60
N PHE A 63 6.25 14.03 5.60
CA PHE A 63 7.56 13.40 5.67
C PHE A 63 8.42 14.01 6.79
N ALA A 64 8.41 15.35 6.90
CA ALA A 64 9.14 16.08 7.94
C ALA A 64 8.79 15.59 9.36
N ARG A 65 7.50 15.36 9.65
CA ARG A 65 7.06 14.84 10.96
C ARG A 65 7.60 13.45 11.24
N LYS A 66 7.63 12.57 10.22
CA LYS A 66 8.24 11.23 10.35
C LYS A 66 9.74 11.33 10.61
N ALA A 67 10.42 12.15 9.82
CA ALA A 67 11.87 12.33 9.93
C ALA A 67 12.26 12.89 11.31
N ARG A 68 11.60 13.97 11.76
CA ARG A 68 11.83 14.54 13.12
C ARG A 68 11.60 13.49 14.22
N ALA A 69 10.51 12.71 14.13
CA ALA A 69 10.22 11.70 15.13
C ALA A 69 11.29 10.60 15.14
N ALA A 70 11.74 10.12 13.97
CA ALA A 70 12.78 9.09 13.88
C ALA A 70 14.12 9.59 14.43
N VAL A 71 14.51 10.82 14.07
CA VAL A 71 15.76 11.45 14.56
C VAL A 71 15.69 11.68 16.06
N THR A 72 14.61 12.27 16.59
CA THR A 72 14.43 12.47 18.04
C THR A 72 14.49 11.16 18.83
N SER A 73 13.91 10.09 18.27
CA SER A 73 13.98 8.75 18.88
C SER A 73 15.40 8.18 18.82
N ALA A 74 16.13 8.41 17.74
CA ALA A 74 17.52 8.00 17.58
C ALA A 74 18.43 8.71 18.60
N ASP A 75 18.30 10.03 18.71
CA ASP A 75 19.08 10.85 19.66
C ASP A 75 18.78 10.40 21.11
N ARG A 76 17.51 10.15 21.45
CA ARG A 76 17.10 9.72 22.79
C ARG A 76 17.58 8.31 23.15
N SER A 77 17.56 7.41 22.19
CA SER A 77 17.93 6.00 22.41
C SER A 77 19.42 5.72 22.20
N GLY A 78 20.19 6.66 21.67
CA GLY A 78 21.58 6.47 21.24
C GLY A 78 21.74 5.45 20.11
N ARG A 79 20.67 5.13 19.37
CA ARG A 79 20.64 4.12 18.31
C ARG A 79 20.38 4.79 16.96
N PRO A 80 21.31 4.69 16.00
CA PRO A 80 21.11 5.25 14.67
C PRO A 80 19.82 4.76 14.02
N PRO A 81 19.13 5.61 13.23
CA PRO A 81 17.90 5.20 12.57
C PRO A 81 18.17 4.27 11.38
N VAL A 82 17.11 3.62 10.91
CA VAL A 82 17.09 2.85 9.66
C VAL A 82 16.20 3.58 8.65
N VAL A 83 16.69 3.77 7.43
CA VAL A 83 15.89 4.28 6.31
C VAL A 83 15.27 3.10 5.58
N VAL A 84 13.94 3.11 5.44
CA VAL A 84 13.19 2.06 4.76
C VAL A 84 12.43 2.64 3.57
N VAL A 85 12.68 2.09 2.40
CA VAL A 85 11.90 2.35 1.19
C VAL A 85 10.83 1.26 1.07
N ASN A 86 9.57 1.66 1.16
CA ASN A 86 8.44 0.79 0.82
C ASN A 86 8.25 0.81 -0.70
N ALA A 87 8.62 -0.26 -1.36
CA ALA A 87 8.56 -0.47 -2.79
C ALA A 87 7.79 -1.77 -3.15
N THR A 88 6.84 -2.20 -2.28
CA THR A 88 6.07 -3.43 -2.47
C THR A 88 4.90 -3.29 -3.43
N GLU A 89 4.35 -2.09 -3.62
CA GLU A 89 3.23 -1.77 -4.53
C GLU A 89 2.13 -2.85 -4.58
N GLY A 90 1.50 -3.12 -3.42
CA GLY A 90 0.45 -4.13 -3.32
C GLY A 90 -0.91 -3.75 -3.95
N GLU A 91 -1.08 -2.53 -4.46
CA GLU A 91 -2.29 -2.06 -5.17
C GLU A 91 -2.27 -2.55 -6.62
N PRO A 92 -3.18 -3.46 -7.05
CA PRO A 92 -3.15 -4.04 -8.39
C PRO A 92 -3.32 -3.02 -9.52
N ALA A 93 -4.06 -1.96 -9.24
CA ALA A 93 -4.33 -0.87 -10.19
C ALA A 93 -3.19 0.15 -10.26
N SER A 94 -2.16 0.06 -9.41
CA SER A 94 -0.98 0.94 -9.44
C SER A 94 0.18 0.31 -10.21
N ALA A 95 0.96 1.17 -10.87
CA ALA A 95 2.19 0.80 -11.56
C ALA A 95 3.30 1.85 -11.39
N LYS A 96 3.07 2.86 -10.54
CA LYS A 96 3.97 4.00 -10.38
C LYS A 96 5.30 3.62 -9.71
N ASP A 97 5.24 2.82 -8.64
CA ASP A 97 6.44 2.38 -7.94
C ASP A 97 7.20 1.35 -8.80
N ARG A 98 6.47 0.45 -9.48
CA ARG A 98 7.04 -0.48 -10.47
C ARG A 98 7.75 0.27 -11.60
N MET A 99 7.16 1.35 -12.11
CA MET A 99 7.80 2.21 -13.12
C MET A 99 9.10 2.83 -12.57
N LEU A 100 9.06 3.43 -11.40
CA LEU A 100 10.24 4.03 -10.76
C LEU A 100 11.35 2.99 -10.54
N LEU A 101 11.00 1.83 -10.01
CA LEU A 101 11.98 0.78 -9.71
C LEU A 101 12.59 0.18 -10.98
N THR A 102 11.82 0.05 -12.06
CA THR A 102 12.31 -0.55 -13.31
C THR A 102 13.03 0.44 -14.20
N ARG A 103 12.55 1.68 -14.30
CA ARG A 103 13.04 2.67 -15.25
C ARG A 103 13.94 3.74 -14.64
N ALA A 104 13.69 4.17 -13.38
CA ALA A 104 14.43 5.21 -12.68
C ALA A 104 14.86 4.79 -11.24
N PRO A 105 15.45 3.59 -11.03
CA PRO A 105 15.73 3.08 -9.67
C PRO A 105 16.69 3.98 -8.89
N HIS A 106 17.61 4.64 -9.58
CA HIS A 106 18.58 5.54 -8.95
C HIS A 106 17.94 6.78 -8.34
N LEU A 107 16.80 7.25 -8.88
CA LEU A 107 16.10 8.41 -8.33
C LEU A 107 15.50 8.09 -6.95
N VAL A 108 14.94 6.90 -6.78
CA VAL A 108 14.46 6.40 -5.48
C VAL A 108 15.61 6.25 -4.49
N LEU A 109 16.72 5.64 -4.96
CA LEU A 109 17.91 5.43 -4.14
C LEU A 109 18.59 6.75 -3.76
N ASP A 110 18.55 7.78 -4.59
CA ASP A 110 19.09 9.10 -4.27
C ASP A 110 18.37 9.72 -3.07
N GLY A 111 17.04 9.70 -3.07
CA GLY A 111 16.28 10.22 -1.93
C GLY A 111 16.51 9.41 -0.65
N ALA A 112 16.63 8.09 -0.76
CA ALA A 112 16.95 7.24 0.39
C ALA A 112 18.37 7.50 0.92
N CYS A 113 19.35 7.64 0.03
CA CYS A 113 20.74 7.96 0.39
C CYS A 113 20.85 9.37 1.00
N LEU A 114 20.14 10.35 0.44
CA LEU A 114 20.10 11.70 0.99
C LEU A 114 19.55 11.71 2.42
N ALA A 115 18.41 11.05 2.66
CA ALA A 115 17.83 10.91 3.99
C ALA A 115 18.77 10.15 4.94
N ALA A 116 19.42 9.09 4.46
CA ALA A 116 20.35 8.30 5.27
C ALA A 116 21.58 9.11 5.68
N ALA A 117 22.16 9.90 4.77
CA ALA A 117 23.30 10.75 5.05
C ALA A 117 22.94 11.84 6.04
N ALA A 118 21.87 12.60 5.79
CA ALA A 118 21.45 13.74 6.62
C ALA A 118 21.04 13.32 8.04
N PHE A 119 20.40 12.15 8.19
CA PHE A 119 19.91 11.69 9.50
C PHE A 119 20.83 10.66 10.19
N GLY A 120 22.00 10.38 9.63
CA GLY A 120 22.98 9.46 10.21
C GLY A 120 22.45 8.04 10.31
N ALA A 121 21.78 7.54 9.28
CA ALA A 121 21.20 6.19 9.30
C ALA A 121 22.28 5.10 9.22
N GLU A 122 22.05 4.00 9.95
CA GLU A 122 22.94 2.84 9.97
C GLU A 122 22.82 1.98 8.71
N GLU A 123 21.60 1.85 8.17
CA GLU A 123 21.34 1.08 6.95
C GLU A 123 20.18 1.65 6.14
N ILE A 124 20.18 1.33 4.84
CA ILE A 124 19.04 1.53 3.95
C ILE A 124 18.47 0.15 3.60
N VAL A 125 17.16 -0.02 3.79
CA VAL A 125 16.46 -1.24 3.40
C VAL A 125 15.39 -0.92 2.37
N VAL A 126 15.43 -1.59 1.21
CA VAL A 126 14.40 -1.49 0.19
C VAL A 126 13.54 -2.75 0.25
N GLY A 127 12.29 -2.59 0.72
CA GLY A 127 11.31 -3.68 0.74
C GLY A 127 10.60 -3.76 -0.61
N VAL A 128 10.67 -4.92 -1.28
CA VAL A 128 10.07 -5.18 -2.60
C VAL A 128 9.15 -6.39 -2.54
N ALA A 129 8.18 -6.48 -3.44
CA ALA A 129 7.35 -7.67 -3.59
C ALA A 129 8.16 -8.82 -4.20
N ALA A 130 8.03 -10.02 -3.65
CA ALA A 130 8.63 -11.24 -4.18
C ALA A 130 8.02 -11.56 -5.57
N GLY A 131 8.86 -11.99 -6.52
CA GLY A 131 8.47 -12.18 -7.92
C GLY A 131 8.22 -10.87 -8.69
N GLY A 132 8.25 -9.72 -8.01
CA GLY A 132 8.10 -8.42 -8.66
C GLY A 132 9.41 -7.91 -9.29
N PRO A 133 9.32 -6.95 -10.22
CA PRO A 133 10.51 -6.46 -10.95
C PRO A 133 11.52 -5.73 -10.05
N GLY A 134 11.10 -5.25 -8.88
CA GLY A 134 11.99 -4.64 -7.88
C GLY A 134 13.03 -5.63 -7.33
N GLU A 135 12.68 -6.92 -7.30
CA GLU A 135 13.56 -8.00 -6.79
C GLU A 135 14.89 -8.10 -7.58
N THR A 136 14.85 -7.81 -8.87
CA THR A 136 16.05 -7.83 -9.72
C THR A 136 16.61 -6.44 -9.98
N SER A 137 15.76 -5.44 -10.17
CA SER A 137 16.17 -4.11 -10.60
C SER A 137 16.86 -3.32 -9.49
N VAL A 138 16.41 -3.46 -8.23
CA VAL A 138 17.00 -2.75 -7.09
C VAL A 138 18.40 -3.27 -6.75
N PRO A 139 18.65 -4.60 -6.62
CA PRO A 139 20.01 -5.13 -6.44
C PRO A 139 20.95 -4.74 -7.57
N ARG A 140 20.48 -4.72 -8.82
CA ARG A 140 21.27 -4.25 -9.97
C ARG A 140 21.70 -2.79 -9.78
N ALA A 141 20.78 -1.90 -9.43
CA ALA A 141 21.07 -0.49 -9.20
C ALA A 141 22.02 -0.27 -8.02
N LEU A 142 21.83 -1.00 -6.92
CA LEU A 142 22.76 -0.99 -5.78
C LEU A 142 24.17 -1.48 -6.19
N GLY A 143 24.27 -2.50 -7.04
CA GLY A 143 25.53 -2.97 -7.60
C GLY A 143 26.22 -1.92 -8.46
N GLU A 144 25.49 -1.17 -9.30
CA GLU A 144 26.01 -0.04 -10.07
C GLU A 144 26.60 1.04 -9.15
N ARG A 145 25.92 1.40 -8.06
CA ARG A 145 26.38 2.38 -7.06
C ARG A 145 27.60 1.91 -6.31
N ARG A 146 27.64 0.66 -5.87
CA ARG A 146 28.82 0.09 -5.18
C ARG A 146 30.07 0.15 -6.05
N ARG A 147 29.95 -0.23 -7.33
CA ARG A 147 31.07 -0.13 -8.27
C ARG A 147 31.53 1.31 -8.52
N ALA A 148 30.59 2.25 -8.58
CA ALA A 148 30.92 3.67 -8.73
C ALA A 148 31.58 4.24 -7.47
N TYR A 149 31.08 3.88 -6.29
CA TYR A 149 31.68 4.27 -5.00
C TYR A 149 33.12 3.76 -4.86
N GLN A 150 33.36 2.48 -5.17
CA GLN A 150 34.70 1.87 -5.14
C GLN A 150 35.72 2.55 -6.06
N ARG A 151 35.25 3.13 -7.21
CA ARG A 151 36.13 3.85 -8.14
C ARG A 151 36.40 5.28 -7.74
N ALA A 152 35.45 5.95 -7.11
CA ALA A 152 35.50 7.39 -6.83
C ALA A 152 36.03 7.75 -5.42
N GLY A 153 36.15 6.75 -4.52
CA GLY A 153 36.59 6.95 -3.15
C GLY A 153 35.67 7.83 -2.30
N GLU A 154 36.20 8.49 -1.28
CA GLU A 154 35.44 9.25 -0.28
C GLU A 154 34.59 10.40 -0.85
N GLY A 155 34.97 10.98 -2.00
CA GLY A 155 34.20 12.01 -2.68
C GLY A 155 32.82 11.57 -3.21
N ALA A 156 32.51 10.27 -3.12
CA ALA A 156 31.25 9.68 -3.60
C ALA A 156 30.31 9.24 -2.47
N MET A 157 30.46 9.77 -1.26
CA MET A 157 29.74 9.35 -0.06
C MET A 157 28.20 9.29 -0.22
N LEU A 158 27.60 10.21 -0.98
CA LEU A 158 26.16 10.18 -1.26
C LEU A 158 25.72 9.03 -2.20
N LEU A 159 26.63 8.33 -2.85
CA LEU A 159 26.25 7.14 -3.64
C LEU A 159 25.76 6.00 -2.75
N LEU A 160 26.40 5.78 -1.61
CA LEU A 160 26.03 4.81 -0.57
C LEU A 160 26.62 5.29 0.77
N PRO A 161 25.88 6.15 1.52
CA PRO A 161 26.37 6.69 2.77
C PRO A 161 26.46 5.64 3.89
N CYS A 162 25.73 4.55 3.75
CA CYS A 162 25.72 3.41 4.66
C CYS A 162 25.38 2.11 3.88
N PRO A 163 25.49 0.92 4.49
CA PRO A 163 25.06 -0.33 3.89
C PRO A 163 23.63 -0.29 3.39
N ALA A 164 23.40 -0.81 2.18
CA ALA A 164 22.07 -0.89 1.58
C ALA A 164 21.77 -2.32 1.11
N ARG A 165 20.54 -2.79 1.40
CA ARG A 165 20.08 -4.13 1.02
C ARG A 165 18.63 -4.13 0.55
N THR A 166 18.26 -5.15 -0.20
CA THR A 166 16.89 -5.43 -0.62
C THR A 166 16.33 -6.56 0.24
N VAL A 167 15.02 -6.46 0.58
CA VAL A 167 14.28 -7.53 1.25
C VAL A 167 13.03 -7.83 0.43
N CYS A 168 12.89 -9.09 0.02
CA CYS A 168 11.69 -9.58 -0.64
C CYS A 168 10.61 -9.92 0.38
N LEU A 169 9.41 -9.44 0.14
CA LEU A 169 8.22 -9.65 0.98
C LEU A 169 7.16 -10.38 0.18
N PRO A 170 6.28 -11.14 0.82
CA PRO A 170 5.17 -11.78 0.11
C PRO A 170 4.40 -10.78 -0.74
N ASP A 171 4.09 -11.13 -1.99
CA ASP A 171 3.28 -10.30 -2.89
C ASP A 171 1.81 -10.37 -2.47
N ARG A 172 1.45 -9.54 -1.50
CA ARG A 172 0.10 -9.42 -0.96
C ARG A 172 -0.24 -7.96 -0.73
N PHE A 173 -1.53 -7.65 -0.84
CA PHE A 173 -2.02 -6.28 -0.63
C PHE A 173 -1.60 -5.68 0.71
N VAL A 174 -1.70 -6.45 1.80
CA VAL A 174 -1.37 -5.99 3.15
C VAL A 174 0.13 -5.94 3.44
N SER A 175 0.99 -6.55 2.61
CA SER A 175 2.45 -6.54 2.84
C SER A 175 3.05 -5.13 2.75
N GLY A 176 2.40 -4.22 2.03
CA GLY A 176 2.76 -2.80 1.93
C GLY A 176 2.31 -1.95 3.12
N GLU A 177 1.52 -2.48 4.06
CA GLU A 177 1.19 -1.77 5.29
C GLU A 177 2.46 -1.60 6.15
N SER A 178 2.61 -0.43 6.77
CA SER A 178 3.85 -0.04 7.45
C SER A 178 4.34 -1.05 8.49
N GLY A 179 3.43 -1.55 9.32
CA GLY A 179 3.77 -2.51 10.36
C GLY A 179 4.07 -3.90 9.80
N ALA A 180 3.34 -4.32 8.76
CA ALA A 180 3.59 -5.57 8.05
C ALA A 180 4.97 -5.56 7.38
N LEU A 181 5.29 -4.47 6.69
CA LEU A 181 6.57 -4.27 6.04
C LEU A 181 7.74 -4.36 7.03
N ILE A 182 7.67 -3.63 8.15
CA ILE A 182 8.72 -3.63 9.19
C ILE A 182 8.89 -5.02 9.79
N ARG A 183 7.80 -5.74 10.05
CA ARG A 183 7.85 -7.11 10.55
C ARG A 183 8.54 -8.03 9.54
N GLY A 184 8.17 -7.97 8.27
CA GLY A 184 8.80 -8.75 7.21
C GLY A 184 10.29 -8.45 7.07
N ILE A 185 10.68 -7.18 7.06
CA ILE A 185 12.09 -6.76 7.06
C ILE A 185 12.86 -7.28 8.28
N SER A 186 12.18 -7.41 9.42
CA SER A 186 12.76 -7.93 10.68
C SER A 186 12.77 -9.46 10.77
N GLY A 187 12.35 -10.18 9.70
CA GLY A 187 12.32 -11.65 9.67
C GLY A 187 11.08 -12.27 10.33
N LEU A 188 10.05 -11.47 10.61
CA LEU A 188 8.76 -11.90 11.13
C LEU A 188 7.73 -12.00 10.00
N PRO A 189 6.58 -12.66 10.20
CA PRO A 189 5.50 -12.64 9.22
C PRO A 189 5.11 -11.22 8.82
N ALA A 190 5.00 -10.97 7.50
CA ALA A 190 4.67 -9.65 6.93
C ALA A 190 3.17 -9.36 7.03
N VAL A 191 2.67 -9.22 8.25
CA VAL A 191 1.28 -8.90 8.57
C VAL A 191 1.23 -7.77 9.59
N PRO A 192 0.20 -6.89 9.55
CA PRO A 192 0.08 -5.79 10.49
C PRO A 192 0.13 -6.26 11.95
N PRO A 193 0.82 -5.59 12.85
CA PRO A 193 0.81 -5.95 14.26
C PRO A 193 -0.55 -5.63 14.91
N ALA A 194 -0.95 -6.41 15.92
CA ALA A 194 -2.21 -6.17 16.65
C ALA A 194 -2.22 -4.83 17.39
N ARG A 195 -1.07 -4.38 17.88
CA ARG A 195 -0.87 -3.06 18.48
C ARG A 195 -0.17 -2.14 17.50
N ARG A 196 -0.76 -0.98 17.25
CA ARG A 196 -0.14 0.07 16.44
C ARG A 196 1.07 0.62 17.19
N ALA A 197 2.26 0.39 16.64
CA ALA A 197 3.51 1.02 17.07
C ALA A 197 4.03 1.88 15.91
N ARG A 198 4.57 3.04 16.24
CA ARG A 198 5.12 3.94 15.22
C ARG A 198 6.52 3.47 14.83
N ALA A 199 6.78 3.41 13.53
CA ALA A 199 8.11 3.07 13.00
C ALA A 199 9.20 4.01 13.53
N SER A 200 8.89 5.29 13.63
CA SER A 200 9.79 6.34 14.13
C SER A 200 10.24 6.14 15.56
N ASP A 201 9.41 5.51 16.40
CA ASP A 201 9.70 5.37 17.83
C ASP A 201 10.66 4.20 18.11
N GLY A 202 10.91 3.35 17.13
CA GLY A 202 11.67 2.11 17.31
C GLY A 202 10.89 1.05 18.12
N GLY A 203 11.58 0.24 18.91
CA GLY A 203 10.96 -0.85 19.67
C GLY A 203 10.16 -1.80 18.77
N PRO A 204 8.94 -2.20 19.14
CA PRO A 204 8.13 -3.11 18.34
C PRO A 204 7.73 -2.57 16.95
N GLY A 205 7.76 -1.25 16.77
CA GLY A 205 7.39 -0.57 15.54
C GLY A 205 8.53 -0.36 14.56
N GLY A 206 9.79 -0.48 14.98
CA GLY A 206 10.96 -0.22 14.18
C GLY A 206 11.68 -1.47 13.68
N VAL A 207 12.44 -1.35 12.61
CA VAL A 207 13.26 -2.45 12.07
C VAL A 207 14.27 -2.89 13.13
N ARG A 208 14.18 -4.15 13.55
CA ARG A 208 15.01 -4.71 14.64
C ARG A 208 15.03 -3.83 15.90
N GLY A 209 13.90 -3.17 16.18
CA GLY A 209 13.75 -2.30 17.34
C GLY A 209 14.40 -0.92 17.20
N ARG A 210 14.92 -0.53 16.05
CA ARG A 210 15.55 0.78 15.80
C ARG A 210 14.53 1.81 15.35
N PRO A 211 14.72 3.11 15.66
CA PRO A 211 13.96 4.17 15.02
C PRO A 211 14.02 4.04 13.50
N THR A 212 12.87 4.13 12.83
CA THR A 212 12.79 3.80 11.41
C THR A 212 12.08 4.91 10.64
N LEU A 213 12.76 5.49 9.66
CA LEU A 213 12.18 6.41 8.69
C LEU A 213 11.68 5.61 7.48
N LEU A 214 10.40 5.26 7.52
CA LEU A 214 9.76 4.50 6.46
C LEU A 214 8.93 5.42 5.55
N SER A 215 9.19 5.37 4.23
CA SER A 215 8.38 6.05 3.22
C SER A 215 8.27 5.24 1.93
N ASN A 216 7.29 5.59 1.10
CA ASN A 216 7.07 4.99 -0.21
C ASN A 216 8.18 5.39 -1.21
N ALA A 217 8.41 4.57 -2.24
CA ALA A 217 9.42 4.78 -3.27
C ALA A 217 9.28 6.15 -3.97
N GLU A 218 8.06 6.55 -4.38
CA GLU A 218 7.83 7.86 -4.98
C GLU A 218 8.14 9.01 -4.03
N THR A 219 7.93 8.85 -2.72
CA THR A 219 8.26 9.90 -1.75
C THR A 219 9.77 10.18 -1.72
N TYR A 220 10.60 9.13 -1.77
CA TYR A 220 12.04 9.31 -1.85
C TYR A 220 12.48 9.86 -3.20
N ALA A 221 11.85 9.44 -4.31
CA ALA A 221 12.11 10.04 -5.62
C ALA A 221 11.80 11.55 -5.65
N GLN A 222 10.68 11.96 -5.06
CA GLN A 222 10.31 13.38 -4.90
C GLN A 222 11.32 14.14 -4.02
N LEU A 223 11.81 13.53 -2.94
CA LEU A 223 12.85 14.11 -2.11
C LEU A 223 14.11 14.41 -2.92
N ALA A 224 14.54 13.46 -3.75
CA ALA A 224 15.71 13.62 -4.62
C ALA A 224 15.53 14.73 -5.68
N VAL A 225 14.33 14.86 -6.24
CA VAL A 225 13.98 15.94 -7.17
C VAL A 225 13.98 17.29 -6.46
N ALA A 226 13.34 17.38 -5.29
CA ALA A 226 13.26 18.61 -4.52
C ALA A 226 14.64 19.09 -4.05
N ALA A 227 15.51 18.16 -3.63
CA ALA A 227 16.88 18.50 -3.23
C ALA A 227 17.69 19.12 -4.36
N ARG A 228 17.49 18.66 -5.60
CA ARG A 228 18.19 19.22 -6.78
C ARG A 228 17.65 20.57 -7.22
N LEU A 229 16.34 20.74 -7.15
CA LEU A 229 15.69 21.97 -7.60
C LEU A 229 15.75 23.09 -6.55
N GLY A 230 15.83 22.73 -5.27
CA GLY A 230 15.53 23.64 -4.18
C GLY A 230 14.03 23.91 -4.03
N PRO A 231 13.59 24.44 -2.89
CA PRO A 231 12.18 24.57 -2.56
C PRO A 231 11.41 25.50 -3.52
N ASP A 232 12.01 26.60 -3.93
CA ASP A 232 11.35 27.60 -4.75
C ASP A 232 11.11 27.09 -6.18
N ALA A 233 12.13 26.52 -6.85
CA ALA A 233 11.98 25.94 -8.18
C ALA A 233 11.12 24.67 -8.16
N TYR A 234 11.11 23.92 -7.04
CA TYR A 234 10.19 22.81 -6.88
C TYR A 234 8.74 23.29 -6.84
N ALA A 235 8.46 24.40 -6.17
CA ALA A 235 7.13 24.95 -5.96
C ALA A 235 6.56 25.73 -7.16
N VAL A 236 7.36 26.02 -8.19
CA VAL A 236 6.86 26.65 -9.45
C VAL A 236 5.78 25.80 -10.13
N VAL A 237 5.78 24.49 -9.90
CA VAL A 237 4.83 23.54 -10.47
C VAL A 237 3.94 22.97 -9.36
N GLY A 238 2.69 22.73 -9.69
CA GLY A 238 1.69 22.29 -8.73
C GLY A 238 0.83 23.44 -8.24
N THR A 239 0.30 23.31 -7.04
CA THR A 239 -0.46 24.37 -6.35
C THR A 239 0.33 24.87 -5.14
N PRO A 240 0.02 26.07 -4.61
CA PRO A 240 0.68 26.56 -3.39
C PRO A 240 0.53 25.61 -2.19
N ALA A 241 -0.61 24.90 -2.07
CA ALA A 241 -0.87 23.94 -1.00
C ALA A 241 -0.29 22.54 -1.28
N GLU A 242 -0.01 22.22 -2.54
CA GLU A 242 0.54 20.92 -2.99
C GLU A 242 1.54 21.18 -4.12
N PRO A 243 2.76 21.64 -3.80
CA PRO A 243 3.76 21.90 -4.82
C PRO A 243 4.31 20.62 -5.44
N GLY A 244 4.81 20.76 -6.66
CA GLY A 244 5.47 19.69 -7.39
C GLY A 244 4.55 18.92 -8.32
N THR A 245 5.09 17.81 -8.85
CA THR A 245 4.37 16.83 -9.66
C THR A 245 4.01 15.61 -8.82
N LEU A 246 3.16 14.75 -9.37
CA LEU A 246 2.84 13.45 -8.80
C LEU A 246 2.67 12.41 -9.91
N LEU A 247 2.77 11.14 -9.55
CA LEU A 247 2.52 10.04 -10.47
C LEU A 247 1.11 9.50 -10.27
N LEU A 248 0.38 9.37 -11.37
CA LEU A 248 -0.86 8.62 -11.44
C LEU A 248 -0.64 7.35 -12.25
N THR A 249 -1.41 6.33 -11.96
CA THR A 249 -1.61 5.20 -12.87
C THR A 249 -3.03 5.29 -13.40
N VAL A 250 -3.18 5.52 -14.70
CA VAL A 250 -4.47 5.43 -15.38
C VAL A 250 -4.58 4.05 -16.01
N VAL A 251 -5.60 3.30 -15.60
CA VAL A 251 -5.88 1.97 -16.17
C VAL A 251 -6.69 2.16 -17.44
N ARG A 252 -6.13 1.75 -18.56
CA ARG A 252 -6.78 1.83 -19.89
C ARG A 252 -7.86 0.75 -20.06
N PRO A 253 -8.74 0.85 -21.07
CA PRO A 253 -9.81 -0.15 -21.29
C PRO A 253 -9.30 -1.58 -21.50
N ASP A 254 -8.08 -1.73 -22.06
CA ASP A 254 -7.39 -3.02 -22.21
C ASP A 254 -6.72 -3.52 -20.94
N GLN A 255 -6.99 -2.86 -19.81
CA GLN A 255 -6.39 -3.09 -18.50
C GLN A 255 -4.87 -2.87 -18.43
N SER A 256 -4.26 -2.26 -19.46
CA SER A 256 -2.86 -1.88 -19.40
C SER A 256 -2.67 -0.62 -18.54
N PRO A 257 -1.70 -0.60 -17.62
CA PRO A 257 -1.43 0.58 -16.82
C PRO A 257 -0.60 1.59 -17.60
N LEU A 258 -1.03 2.85 -17.63
CA LEU A 258 -0.28 3.99 -18.09
C LEU A 258 0.12 4.86 -16.91
N VAL A 259 1.42 5.05 -16.69
CA VAL A 259 1.90 5.94 -15.61
C VAL A 259 2.01 7.35 -16.18
N VAL A 260 1.36 8.29 -15.51
CA VAL A 260 1.32 9.69 -15.94
C VAL A 260 1.94 10.59 -14.88
N GLU A 261 2.95 11.37 -15.25
CA GLU A 261 3.46 12.44 -14.40
C GLU A 261 2.66 13.72 -14.68
N VAL A 262 2.01 14.26 -13.64
CA VAL A 262 1.16 15.44 -13.73
C VAL A 262 1.52 16.48 -12.68
N PRO A 263 1.36 17.80 -12.93
CA PRO A 263 1.36 18.81 -11.88
C PRO A 263 0.25 18.53 -10.87
N ALA A 264 0.54 18.68 -9.59
CA ALA A 264 -0.53 18.66 -8.59
C ALA A 264 -1.54 19.78 -8.91
N GLY A 265 -2.84 19.46 -8.82
CA GLY A 265 -3.90 20.38 -9.21
C GLY A 265 -4.31 20.34 -10.68
N ALA A 266 -3.68 19.52 -11.53
CA ALA A 266 -4.15 19.29 -12.90
C ALA A 266 -5.61 18.78 -12.89
N ARG A 267 -6.42 19.15 -13.88
CA ARG A 267 -7.79 18.65 -13.98
C ARG A 267 -7.80 17.17 -14.36
N LEU A 268 -8.54 16.37 -13.61
CA LEU A 268 -8.61 14.92 -13.84
C LEU A 268 -9.16 14.59 -15.23
N GLY A 269 -10.15 15.34 -15.75
CA GLY A 269 -10.65 15.20 -17.12
C GLY A 269 -9.55 15.37 -18.16
N GLY A 270 -8.71 16.41 -18.04
CA GLY A 270 -7.60 16.62 -18.95
C GLY A 270 -6.54 15.48 -18.88
N VAL A 271 -6.38 14.85 -17.72
CA VAL A 271 -5.53 13.67 -17.59
C VAL A 271 -6.13 12.47 -18.34
N LEU A 272 -7.43 12.23 -18.17
CA LEU A 272 -8.14 11.15 -18.87
C LEU A 272 -8.12 11.35 -20.38
N ASP A 273 -8.40 12.57 -20.85
CA ASP A 273 -8.37 12.93 -22.28
C ASP A 273 -6.99 12.63 -22.90
N ALA A 274 -5.92 13.04 -22.21
CA ALA A 274 -4.55 12.79 -22.67
C ALA A 274 -4.19 11.29 -22.69
N CYS A 275 -4.85 10.48 -21.84
CA CYS A 275 -4.70 9.02 -21.82
C CYS A 275 -5.62 8.30 -22.81
N GLY A 276 -6.52 8.99 -23.49
CA GLY A 276 -7.55 8.38 -24.35
C GLY A 276 -8.57 7.54 -23.58
N VAL A 277 -8.90 7.93 -22.35
CA VAL A 277 -9.78 7.18 -21.44
C VAL A 277 -11.07 7.98 -21.22
N ASP A 278 -12.21 7.41 -21.57
CA ASP A 278 -13.52 7.95 -21.24
C ASP A 278 -13.84 7.75 -19.76
N ALA A 279 -14.52 8.72 -19.13
CA ALA A 279 -14.87 8.67 -17.72
C ALA A 279 -15.87 7.56 -17.33
N GLY A 280 -16.54 6.97 -18.32
CA GLY A 280 -17.45 5.86 -18.15
C GLY A 280 -18.66 6.18 -17.28
N GLN A 281 -19.13 5.19 -16.51
CA GLN A 281 -20.25 5.34 -15.59
C GLN A 281 -19.81 5.69 -14.16
N GLY A 282 -18.51 5.68 -13.86
CA GLY A 282 -17.92 6.03 -12.57
C GLY A 282 -16.40 5.98 -12.63
N LEU A 283 -15.76 6.81 -11.83
CA LEU A 283 -14.31 6.85 -11.69
C LEU A 283 -13.89 6.39 -10.31
N LEU A 284 -13.11 5.31 -10.23
CA LEU A 284 -12.43 4.90 -9.00
C LEU A 284 -11.10 5.64 -8.92
N VAL A 285 -10.93 6.46 -7.89
CA VAL A 285 -9.72 7.25 -7.67
C VAL A 285 -9.05 6.83 -6.36
N GLY A 286 -7.76 6.58 -6.40
CA GLY A 286 -6.93 6.21 -5.26
C GLY A 286 -6.67 4.71 -5.10
N GLY A 287 -7.11 3.88 -6.05
CA GLY A 287 -7.01 2.42 -6.01
C GLY A 287 -8.12 1.77 -5.18
N TYR A 288 -7.95 0.51 -4.79
CA TYR A 288 -9.00 -0.25 -4.10
C TYR A 288 -9.23 0.16 -2.63
N HIS A 289 -8.36 0.99 -2.08
CA HIS A 289 -8.65 1.74 -0.85
C HIS A 289 -9.07 3.19 -1.11
N GLY A 290 -9.35 3.53 -2.36
CA GLY A 290 -9.87 4.82 -2.82
C GLY A 290 -11.38 4.94 -2.72
N ALA A 291 -11.97 5.77 -3.58
CA ALA A 291 -13.39 6.01 -3.63
C ALA A 291 -13.90 6.15 -5.06
N TRP A 292 -15.14 5.73 -5.28
CA TRP A 292 -15.88 6.00 -6.50
C TRP A 292 -16.38 7.45 -6.50
N LEU A 293 -16.22 8.10 -7.64
CA LEU A 293 -16.70 9.46 -7.91
C LEU A 293 -17.62 9.43 -9.13
N ARG A 294 -18.63 10.32 -9.13
CA ARG A 294 -19.48 10.52 -10.30
C ARG A 294 -18.65 11.13 -11.43
N PRO A 295 -18.81 10.68 -12.69
CA PRO A 295 -17.99 11.16 -13.81
C PRO A 295 -18.03 12.68 -13.97
N GLY A 296 -19.23 13.29 -13.92
CA GLY A 296 -19.40 14.74 -14.08
C GLY A 296 -18.64 15.58 -13.05
N ASP A 297 -18.60 15.13 -11.80
CA ASP A 297 -17.86 15.79 -10.72
C ASP A 297 -16.36 15.52 -10.83
N ALA A 298 -15.99 14.26 -11.10
CA ALA A 298 -14.61 13.80 -11.11
C ALA A 298 -13.77 14.44 -12.22
N VAL A 299 -14.31 14.59 -13.44
CA VAL A 299 -13.58 15.21 -14.56
C VAL A 299 -13.23 16.69 -14.30
N GLN A 300 -13.98 17.37 -13.43
CA GLN A 300 -13.70 18.75 -13.04
C GLN A 300 -12.73 18.85 -11.85
N ALA A 301 -12.52 17.75 -11.12
CA ALA A 301 -11.72 17.75 -9.90
C ALA A 301 -10.25 18.06 -10.19
N PRO A 302 -9.62 18.94 -9.40
CA PRO A 302 -8.17 19.03 -9.40
C PRO A 302 -7.55 17.76 -8.79
N VAL A 303 -6.53 17.21 -9.43
CA VAL A 303 -5.75 16.08 -8.94
C VAL A 303 -4.87 16.54 -7.79
N SER A 304 -5.51 16.71 -6.64
CA SER A 304 -4.90 17.13 -5.39
C SER A 304 -5.62 16.47 -4.21
N ARG A 305 -5.00 16.44 -3.04
CA ARG A 305 -5.64 15.89 -1.83
C ARG A 305 -6.92 16.65 -1.50
N ALA A 306 -6.83 17.99 -1.51
CA ALA A 306 -7.97 18.85 -1.18
C ALA A 306 -9.08 18.72 -2.22
N GLY A 307 -8.75 18.77 -3.51
CA GLY A 307 -9.72 18.67 -4.60
C GLY A 307 -10.48 17.34 -4.61
N LEU A 308 -9.80 16.23 -4.43
CA LEU A 308 -10.44 14.91 -4.36
C LEU A 308 -11.22 14.73 -3.06
N ALA A 309 -10.69 15.23 -1.92
CA ALA A 309 -11.41 15.15 -0.63
C ALA A 309 -12.73 15.93 -0.62
N ALA A 310 -12.81 17.04 -1.34
CA ALA A 310 -14.05 17.79 -1.51
C ALA A 310 -15.20 16.98 -2.16
N LEU A 311 -14.84 15.95 -2.94
CA LEU A 311 -15.76 15.00 -3.57
C LEU A 311 -15.90 13.67 -2.77
N GLY A 312 -15.35 13.59 -1.57
CA GLY A 312 -15.31 12.37 -0.77
C GLY A 312 -14.27 11.35 -1.26
N GLY A 313 -13.41 11.73 -2.21
CA GLY A 313 -12.34 10.91 -2.76
C GLY A 313 -11.03 11.03 -2.00
N THR A 314 -10.01 10.33 -2.48
CA THR A 314 -8.64 10.41 -1.98
C THR A 314 -7.66 10.12 -3.11
N LEU A 315 -6.48 10.76 -3.09
CA LEU A 315 -5.42 10.45 -4.03
C LEU A 315 -4.90 9.00 -3.87
N GLY A 316 -4.92 8.48 -2.64
CA GLY A 316 -4.59 7.09 -2.35
C GLY A 316 -3.26 6.64 -2.93
N ALA A 317 -3.27 5.50 -3.63
CA ALA A 317 -2.13 4.96 -4.36
C ALA A 317 -1.88 5.64 -5.72
N GLY A 318 -2.63 6.69 -6.06
CA GLY A 318 -2.52 7.37 -7.36
C GLY A 318 -3.12 6.59 -8.53
N ALA A 319 -3.89 5.54 -8.29
CA ALA A 319 -4.56 4.80 -9.35
C ALA A 319 -5.90 5.43 -9.72
N VAL A 320 -6.19 5.49 -11.01
CA VAL A 320 -7.44 6.01 -11.59
C VAL A 320 -7.98 4.97 -12.56
N ILE A 321 -9.22 4.53 -12.35
CA ILE A 321 -9.89 3.53 -13.18
C ILE A 321 -11.26 4.07 -13.57
N ALA A 322 -11.51 4.19 -14.86
CA ALA A 322 -12.84 4.47 -15.39
C ALA A 322 -13.61 3.15 -15.56
N LEU A 323 -14.84 3.12 -15.08
CA LEU A 323 -15.71 1.95 -15.24
C LEU A 323 -16.52 2.07 -16.53
N PRO A 324 -16.31 1.21 -17.53
CA PRO A 324 -17.08 1.22 -18.77
C PRO A 324 -18.59 1.05 -18.53
N THR A 325 -19.41 1.63 -19.41
CA THR A 325 -20.88 1.61 -19.27
C THR A 325 -21.53 0.25 -19.53
N ASP A 326 -20.79 -0.68 -20.11
CA ASP A 326 -21.24 -2.02 -20.54
C ASP A 326 -20.96 -3.15 -19.53
N THR A 327 -20.48 -2.82 -18.33
CA THR A 327 -20.26 -3.77 -17.24
C THR A 327 -21.19 -3.46 -16.04
N CYS A 328 -21.50 -4.51 -15.25
CA CYS A 328 -22.27 -4.37 -14.01
C CYS A 328 -21.40 -3.76 -12.90
N PRO A 329 -21.67 -2.53 -12.42
CA PRO A 329 -20.85 -1.90 -11.39
C PRO A 329 -20.92 -2.65 -10.05
N ILE A 330 -22.07 -3.18 -9.68
CA ILE A 330 -22.25 -3.91 -8.42
C ILE A 330 -21.45 -5.22 -8.45
N GLY A 331 -21.44 -5.92 -9.58
CA GLY A 331 -20.65 -7.12 -9.77
C GLY A 331 -19.14 -6.89 -9.77
N GLU A 332 -18.68 -5.80 -10.39
CA GLU A 332 -17.27 -5.42 -10.34
C GLU A 332 -16.83 -5.08 -8.90
N VAL A 333 -17.63 -4.31 -8.16
CA VAL A 333 -17.36 -3.99 -6.75
C VAL A 333 -17.38 -5.25 -5.88
N ALA A 334 -18.30 -6.18 -6.12
CA ALA A 334 -18.36 -7.46 -5.41
C ALA A 334 -17.07 -8.28 -5.60
N ARG A 335 -16.55 -8.37 -6.85
CA ARG A 335 -15.29 -9.05 -7.17
C ARG A 335 -14.11 -8.45 -6.38
N VAL A 336 -13.97 -7.13 -6.42
CA VAL A 336 -12.88 -6.44 -5.71
C VAL A 336 -13.03 -6.59 -4.20
N THR A 337 -14.25 -6.53 -3.67
CA THR A 337 -14.50 -6.70 -2.23
C THR A 337 -14.16 -8.13 -1.78
N ALA A 338 -14.50 -9.15 -2.57
CA ALA A 338 -14.13 -10.53 -2.30
C ALA A 338 -12.61 -10.73 -2.31
N TRP A 339 -11.93 -10.13 -3.29
CA TRP A 339 -10.47 -10.15 -3.35
C TRP A 339 -9.83 -9.45 -2.14
N LEU A 340 -10.29 -8.26 -1.76
CA LEU A 340 -9.80 -7.55 -0.57
C LEU A 340 -10.05 -8.34 0.72
N ALA A 341 -11.18 -9.04 0.83
CA ALA A 341 -11.44 -9.93 1.98
C ALA A 341 -10.40 -11.06 2.05
N ALA A 342 -10.06 -11.69 0.91
CA ALA A 342 -9.05 -12.74 0.81
C ALA A 342 -7.63 -12.21 1.08
N GLU A 343 -7.31 -10.98 0.62
CA GLU A 343 -6.02 -10.33 0.84
C GLU A 343 -5.82 -9.78 2.25
N SER A 344 -6.84 -9.84 3.10
CA SER A 344 -6.74 -9.38 4.48
C SER A 344 -5.73 -10.20 5.30
N ALA A 345 -5.20 -9.61 6.37
CA ALA A 345 -4.33 -10.33 7.31
C ALA A 345 -5.08 -11.36 8.17
N GLY A 346 -6.41 -11.37 8.17
CA GLY A 346 -7.23 -12.33 8.91
C GLY A 346 -7.09 -12.28 10.43
N GLN A 347 -6.57 -11.20 11.02
CA GLN A 347 -6.22 -11.13 12.43
C GLN A 347 -7.30 -10.49 13.32
N CYS A 348 -8.12 -9.60 12.78
CA CYS A 348 -9.15 -8.89 13.53
C CYS A 348 -10.56 -9.24 13.05
N GLY A 349 -11.57 -8.99 13.88
CA GLY A 349 -12.98 -9.26 13.57
C GLY A 349 -13.43 -8.68 12.22
N PRO A 350 -13.13 -7.40 11.90
CA PRO A 350 -13.41 -6.83 10.58
C PRO A 350 -12.91 -7.69 9.42
N CYS A 351 -11.67 -8.15 9.46
CA CYS A 351 -11.08 -8.97 8.40
C CYS A 351 -11.61 -10.41 8.36
N ARG A 352 -11.89 -11.01 9.53
CA ARG A 352 -12.31 -12.42 9.62
C ARG A 352 -13.78 -12.65 9.32
N GLN A 353 -14.62 -11.69 9.66
CA GLN A 353 -16.08 -11.81 9.57
C GLN A 353 -16.69 -10.69 8.71
N GLY A 354 -16.32 -9.44 8.97
CA GLY A 354 -16.98 -8.30 8.36
C GLY A 354 -16.76 -8.18 6.85
N LEU A 355 -15.50 -8.26 6.38
CA LEU A 355 -15.20 -8.18 4.95
C LEU A 355 -15.74 -9.39 4.16
N PRO A 356 -15.58 -10.65 4.61
CA PRO A 356 -16.21 -11.79 3.94
C PRO A 356 -17.73 -11.67 3.86
N ALA A 357 -18.41 -11.34 4.97
CA ALA A 357 -19.86 -11.19 4.97
C ALA A 357 -20.33 -10.05 4.02
N THR A 358 -19.57 -8.96 3.94
CA THR A 358 -19.85 -7.89 2.97
C THR A 358 -19.70 -8.37 1.53
N ALA A 359 -18.63 -9.12 1.24
CA ALA A 359 -18.36 -9.68 -0.09
C ALA A 359 -19.47 -10.64 -0.52
N ASP A 360 -19.89 -11.54 0.38
CA ASP A 360 -20.97 -12.50 0.14
C ASP A 360 -22.30 -11.79 -0.16
N ALA A 361 -22.65 -10.78 0.65
CA ALA A 361 -23.87 -10.01 0.46
C ALA A 361 -23.87 -9.24 -0.88
N LEU A 362 -22.74 -8.62 -1.26
CA LEU A 362 -22.59 -7.95 -2.56
C LEU A 362 -22.65 -8.94 -3.72
N THR A 363 -22.08 -10.13 -3.57
CA THR A 363 -22.12 -11.19 -4.58
C THR A 363 -23.54 -11.70 -4.79
N GLN A 364 -24.28 -11.93 -3.71
CA GLN A 364 -25.71 -12.30 -3.79
C GLN A 364 -26.53 -11.20 -4.49
N LEU A 365 -26.32 -9.94 -4.11
CA LEU A 365 -26.99 -8.80 -4.73
C LEU A 365 -26.69 -8.70 -6.23
N ALA A 366 -25.43 -8.84 -6.62
CA ALA A 366 -24.97 -8.78 -8.02
C ALA A 366 -25.58 -9.92 -8.85
N GLY A 367 -25.71 -11.13 -8.28
CA GLY A 367 -26.31 -12.30 -8.90
C GLY A 367 -27.84 -12.30 -8.97
N GLY A 368 -28.50 -11.21 -8.52
CA GLY A 368 -29.96 -11.09 -8.49
C GLY A 368 -30.64 -11.83 -7.33
N GLY A 369 -29.85 -12.32 -6.37
CA GLY A 369 -30.33 -12.98 -5.15
C GLY A 369 -30.45 -12.03 -3.97
N GLY A 370 -31.36 -12.31 -3.03
CA GLY A 370 -31.51 -11.59 -1.76
C GLY A 370 -32.07 -10.17 -1.84
N GLY A 371 -32.04 -9.50 -2.98
CA GLY A 371 -32.63 -8.17 -3.19
C GLY A 371 -32.32 -7.19 -2.06
N ARG A 372 -33.34 -6.58 -1.46
CA ARG A 372 -33.24 -5.64 -0.34
C ARG A 372 -32.49 -6.24 0.87
N SER A 373 -32.70 -7.49 1.20
CA SER A 373 -32.05 -8.14 2.35
C SER A 373 -30.54 -8.22 2.17
N ALA A 374 -30.06 -8.57 0.97
CA ALA A 374 -28.64 -8.61 0.66
C ALA A 374 -28.01 -7.19 0.69
N LEU A 375 -28.73 -6.18 0.19
CA LEU A 375 -28.27 -4.79 0.25
C LEU A 375 -28.17 -4.30 1.70
N ASP A 376 -29.16 -4.56 2.53
CA ASP A 376 -29.16 -4.16 3.94
C ASP A 376 -28.06 -4.89 4.71
N GLU A 377 -27.79 -6.16 4.40
CA GLU A 377 -26.68 -6.91 4.98
C GLU A 377 -25.33 -6.30 4.58
N ALA A 378 -25.13 -6.02 3.30
CA ALA A 378 -23.91 -5.37 2.82
C ALA A 378 -23.68 -4.01 3.53
N ARG A 379 -24.72 -3.20 3.68
CA ARG A 379 -24.64 -1.91 4.40
C ARG A 379 -24.30 -2.08 5.88
N ARG A 380 -24.95 -3.02 6.56
CA ARG A 380 -24.71 -3.26 8.01
C ARG A 380 -23.29 -3.79 8.25
N THR A 381 -22.88 -4.78 7.48
CA THR A 381 -21.56 -5.43 7.66
C THR A 381 -20.43 -4.45 7.35
N ILE A 382 -20.51 -3.73 6.22
CA ILE A 382 -19.44 -2.78 5.86
C ILE A 382 -19.38 -1.57 6.83
N ALA A 383 -20.51 -1.10 7.33
CA ALA A 383 -20.53 -0.05 8.35
C ALA A 383 -19.90 -0.53 9.67
N SER A 384 -20.12 -1.81 10.02
CA SER A 384 -19.62 -2.39 11.27
C SER A 384 -18.11 -2.56 11.33
N VAL A 385 -17.39 -2.57 10.18
CA VAL A 385 -15.93 -2.77 10.15
C VAL A 385 -15.14 -1.47 10.31
N ARG A 386 -15.78 -0.31 10.07
CA ARG A 386 -15.11 1.00 10.11
C ARG A 386 -14.56 1.34 11.48
N GLY A 387 -13.31 1.82 11.52
CA GLY A 387 -12.63 2.24 12.76
C GLY A 387 -12.28 1.10 13.72
N ARG A 388 -12.56 -0.16 13.36
CA ARG A 388 -12.40 -1.34 14.24
C ARG A 388 -11.26 -2.26 13.82
N GLY A 389 -10.59 -1.95 12.71
CA GLY A 389 -9.45 -2.72 12.22
C GLY A 389 -8.17 -2.47 13.00
N ALA A 390 -7.31 -3.48 13.11
CA ALA A 390 -5.94 -3.33 13.61
C ALA A 390 -5.08 -2.47 12.66
N CYS A 391 -5.40 -2.45 11.37
CA CYS A 391 -4.80 -1.60 10.34
C CYS A 391 -5.88 -0.85 9.53
N ALA A 392 -5.46 -0.11 8.50
CA ALA A 392 -6.38 0.68 7.66
C ALA A 392 -7.10 -0.14 6.58
N HIS A 393 -6.81 -1.45 6.43
CA HIS A 393 -7.39 -2.27 5.36
C HIS A 393 -8.93 -2.35 5.40
N PRO A 394 -9.60 -2.62 6.55
CA PRO A 394 -11.06 -2.60 6.62
C PRO A 394 -11.66 -1.23 6.30
N ASP A 395 -11.02 -0.14 6.73
CA ASP A 395 -11.51 1.22 6.47
C ASP A 395 -11.38 1.59 5.00
N GLY A 396 -10.30 1.15 4.32
CA GLY A 396 -10.12 1.33 2.89
C GLY A 396 -11.19 0.57 2.09
N THR A 397 -11.41 -0.70 2.41
CA THR A 397 -12.48 -1.51 1.79
C THR A 397 -13.86 -0.90 2.03
N ALA A 398 -14.12 -0.39 3.24
CA ALA A 398 -15.38 0.28 3.54
C ALA A 398 -15.58 1.54 2.70
N ARG A 399 -14.53 2.31 2.44
CA ARG A 399 -14.60 3.49 1.57
C ARG A 399 -14.97 3.10 0.14
N LEU A 400 -14.31 2.09 -0.43
CA LEU A 400 -14.62 1.56 -1.75
C LEU A 400 -16.11 1.17 -1.87
N VAL A 401 -16.60 0.34 -0.95
CA VAL A 401 -17.98 -0.18 -1.00
C VAL A 401 -18.99 0.94 -0.79
N LEU A 402 -18.83 1.75 0.26
CA LEU A 402 -19.80 2.80 0.57
C LEU A 402 -19.88 3.87 -0.53
N SER A 403 -18.75 4.23 -1.14
CA SER A 403 -18.77 5.16 -2.27
C SER A 403 -19.41 4.54 -3.52
N ALA A 404 -19.23 3.25 -3.77
CA ALA A 404 -19.91 2.54 -4.84
C ALA A 404 -21.45 2.56 -4.65
N LEU A 405 -21.92 2.25 -3.44
CA LEU A 405 -23.35 2.28 -3.11
C LEU A 405 -23.97 3.68 -3.27
N ALA A 406 -23.16 4.74 -3.13
CA ALA A 406 -23.61 6.13 -3.34
C ALA A 406 -23.59 6.57 -4.81
N VAL A 407 -22.60 6.09 -5.60
CA VAL A 407 -22.44 6.50 -7.01
C VAL A 407 -23.38 5.72 -7.93
N PHE A 408 -23.52 4.40 -7.72
CA PHE A 408 -24.29 3.51 -8.60
C PHE A 408 -25.73 3.27 -8.11
N GLY A 409 -26.41 4.31 -7.66
CA GLY A 409 -27.75 4.20 -7.04
C GLY A 409 -28.82 3.60 -7.94
N GLU A 410 -28.83 3.91 -9.24
CA GLU A 410 -29.79 3.37 -10.20
C GLU A 410 -29.59 1.86 -10.42
N ASP A 411 -28.34 1.44 -10.60
CA ASP A 411 -28.01 0.03 -10.72
C ASP A 411 -28.34 -0.74 -9.44
N LEU A 412 -28.06 -0.11 -8.30
CA LEU A 412 -28.38 -0.68 -7.01
C LEU A 412 -29.87 -0.93 -6.86
N ALA A 413 -30.74 0.03 -7.25
CA ALA A 413 -32.18 -0.11 -7.23
C ALA A 413 -32.67 -1.23 -8.19
N ALA A 414 -32.02 -1.40 -9.34
CA ALA A 414 -32.32 -2.50 -10.26
C ALA A 414 -32.00 -3.88 -9.66
N HIS A 415 -30.85 -4.01 -8.98
CA HIS A 415 -30.48 -5.23 -8.28
C HIS A 415 -31.33 -5.50 -7.03
N GLU A 416 -31.68 -4.45 -6.27
CA GLU A 416 -32.58 -4.53 -5.11
C GLU A 416 -33.96 -5.06 -5.48
N SER A 417 -34.47 -4.69 -6.67
CA SER A 417 -35.77 -5.17 -7.17
C SER A 417 -35.72 -6.60 -7.74
N GLY A 418 -34.57 -7.27 -7.73
CA GLY A 418 -34.37 -8.60 -8.30
C GLY A 418 -34.26 -8.65 -9.84
N ARG A 419 -34.41 -7.51 -10.53
CA ARG A 419 -34.31 -7.44 -12.01
C ARG A 419 -32.87 -7.42 -12.51
N GLY A 420 -31.92 -7.01 -11.64
CA GLY A 420 -30.53 -6.75 -12.02
C GLY A 420 -30.39 -5.61 -13.04
N CYS A 421 -29.17 -5.16 -13.26
CA CYS A 421 -28.85 -4.11 -14.25
C CYS A 421 -28.75 -4.66 -15.70
N ARG A 422 -28.90 -5.96 -15.90
CA ARG A 422 -28.82 -6.68 -17.19
C ARG A 422 -27.46 -6.54 -17.91
N ARG A 423 -26.44 -6.04 -17.25
CA ARG A 423 -25.06 -5.98 -17.76
C ARG A 423 -24.24 -7.11 -17.18
N PRO A 424 -23.34 -7.74 -17.98
CA PRO A 424 -22.43 -8.75 -17.48
C PRO A 424 -21.38 -8.15 -16.54
N VAL A 425 -20.76 -8.95 -15.71
CA VAL A 425 -19.53 -8.63 -15.00
C VAL A 425 -18.36 -8.98 -15.91
N ARG A 426 -17.62 -8.00 -16.39
CA ARG A 426 -16.56 -8.19 -17.38
C ARG A 426 -15.16 -8.36 -16.80
N GLY A 427 -14.99 -8.11 -15.50
CA GLY A 427 -13.68 -8.20 -14.86
C GLY A 427 -12.75 -7.02 -15.24
N VAL A 428 -13.31 -5.84 -15.46
CA VAL A 428 -12.55 -4.66 -15.92
C VAL A 428 -11.68 -4.03 -14.82
N LEU A 429 -11.99 -4.29 -13.56
CA LEU A 429 -11.14 -3.88 -12.45
C LEU A 429 -10.02 -4.93 -12.30
N PRO A 430 -8.73 -4.55 -12.53
CA PRO A 430 -7.64 -5.51 -12.58
C PRO A 430 -7.41 -6.18 -11.23
N LEU A 431 -7.41 -7.52 -11.21
CA LEU A 431 -7.06 -8.32 -10.03
C LEU A 431 -5.87 -9.24 -10.35
N PRO A 432 -4.99 -9.53 -9.38
CA PRO A 432 -3.99 -10.57 -9.52
C PRO A 432 -4.69 -11.93 -9.77
N GLY A 433 -4.26 -12.65 -10.80
CA GLY A 433 -4.87 -13.92 -11.19
C GLY A 433 -5.79 -13.85 -12.41
N ASP A 434 -6.36 -12.69 -12.75
CA ASP A 434 -7.14 -12.55 -13.99
C ASP A 434 -6.26 -12.72 -15.25
N ARG A 435 -4.95 -12.56 -15.12
CA ARG A 435 -3.93 -12.71 -16.19
C ARG A 435 -3.11 -13.99 -16.14
N ALA A 436 -3.23 -14.78 -15.08
CA ALA A 436 -2.52 -16.06 -14.96
C ALA A 436 -3.33 -17.00 -14.08
N SER A 437 -3.63 -18.16 -14.62
CA SER A 437 -4.13 -19.34 -13.89
C SER A 437 -3.87 -19.31 -12.41
N ALA A 438 -4.97 -19.49 -11.67
CA ALA A 438 -5.05 -20.19 -10.39
C ALA A 438 -3.76 -20.11 -9.56
N LEU A 439 -3.76 -19.24 -8.55
CA LEU A 439 -3.10 -19.66 -7.31
C LEU A 439 -3.61 -21.07 -7.01
N PRO A 440 -2.72 -22.05 -6.82
CA PRO A 440 -3.19 -23.33 -6.33
C PRO A 440 -4.01 -23.00 -5.08
N PRO A 441 -5.17 -23.61 -4.90
CA PRO A 441 -5.84 -23.53 -3.62
C PRO A 441 -4.76 -23.85 -2.60
N SER A 442 -4.75 -23.14 -1.49
CA SER A 442 -3.88 -23.47 -0.37
C SER A 442 -4.32 -24.86 0.15
N SER A 443 -4.01 -25.88 -0.64
CA SER A 443 -4.19 -27.30 -0.34
C SER A 443 -3.01 -27.79 0.50
N GLY A 444 -2.74 -27.03 1.57
CA GLY A 444 -1.99 -27.55 2.69
C GLY A 444 -3.00 -27.90 3.78
N PRO A 445 -2.72 -28.92 4.60
CA PRO A 445 -3.60 -29.28 5.71
C PRO A 445 -3.88 -28.03 6.54
N THR A 446 -5.14 -27.65 6.65
CA THR A 446 -5.56 -26.48 7.42
C THR A 446 -5.47 -26.82 8.90
N ALA A 447 -4.68 -26.04 9.64
CA ALA A 447 -4.57 -26.18 11.09
C ALA A 447 -5.68 -25.39 11.80
N THR A 448 -6.27 -25.97 12.82
CA THR A 448 -7.20 -25.31 13.75
C THR A 448 -6.67 -25.40 15.17
N LEU A 449 -6.89 -24.35 15.96
CA LEU A 449 -6.56 -24.37 17.40
C LEU A 449 -7.82 -24.72 18.18
N GLU A 450 -7.71 -25.73 19.01
CA GLU A 450 -8.82 -26.27 19.82
C GLU A 450 -8.50 -26.19 21.31
N VAL A 451 -9.55 -26.02 22.13
CA VAL A 451 -9.44 -26.01 23.59
C VAL A 451 -10.10 -27.26 24.15
N ASP A 452 -9.36 -28.01 24.96
CA ASP A 452 -9.91 -29.01 25.85
C ASP A 452 -10.45 -28.30 27.09
N TRP A 453 -11.75 -28.06 27.10
CA TRP A 453 -12.43 -27.34 28.15
C TRP A 453 -12.40 -28.05 29.53
N ALA A 454 -12.20 -29.36 29.52
CA ALA A 454 -12.07 -30.11 30.75
C ALA A 454 -10.72 -29.87 31.47
N ARG A 455 -9.73 -29.41 30.73
CA ARG A 455 -8.37 -29.14 31.23
C ARG A 455 -8.04 -27.66 31.35
N CYS A 456 -8.85 -26.77 30.78
CA CYS A 456 -8.52 -25.35 30.75
C CYS A 456 -8.82 -24.68 32.09
N ASP A 457 -7.78 -24.27 32.81
CA ASP A 457 -7.85 -23.55 34.09
C ASP A 457 -7.77 -22.02 33.95
N ALA A 458 -8.05 -21.49 32.76
CA ALA A 458 -8.07 -20.04 32.47
C ALA A 458 -6.78 -19.27 32.81
N HIS A 459 -5.60 -19.88 32.68
CA HIS A 459 -4.31 -19.22 32.95
C HIS A 459 -4.04 -18.00 32.05
N GLY A 460 -4.73 -17.83 30.94
CA GLY A 460 -4.65 -16.67 30.05
C GLY A 460 -3.36 -16.57 29.22
N LEU A 461 -2.36 -17.43 29.45
CA LEU A 461 -1.06 -17.36 28.77
C LEU A 461 -1.18 -17.50 27.23
N CYS A 462 -2.15 -18.26 26.76
CA CYS A 462 -2.42 -18.43 25.33
C CYS A 462 -2.78 -17.11 24.61
N ALA A 463 -3.49 -16.21 25.26
CA ALA A 463 -3.81 -14.90 24.72
C ALA A 463 -2.57 -13.97 24.65
N THR A 464 -1.58 -14.20 25.52
CA THR A 464 -0.29 -13.48 25.46
C THR A 464 0.63 -14.05 24.38
N LEU A 465 0.61 -15.38 24.18
CA LEU A 465 1.50 -16.07 23.25
C LEU A 465 0.99 -16.05 21.80
N ALA A 466 -0.32 -16.01 21.62
CA ALA A 466 -0.98 -15.98 20.31
C ALA A 466 -2.16 -14.98 20.33
N PRO A 467 -1.90 -13.69 20.55
CA PRO A 467 -2.96 -12.67 20.72
C PRO A 467 -3.79 -12.49 19.44
N GLU A 468 -3.27 -12.92 18.30
CA GLU A 468 -3.98 -12.88 17.02
C GLU A 468 -5.02 -14.02 16.88
N LEU A 469 -4.87 -15.08 17.66
CA LEU A 469 -5.71 -16.29 17.60
C LEU A 469 -6.61 -16.45 18.79
N VAL A 470 -6.19 -15.93 19.94
CA VAL A 470 -6.84 -16.14 21.24
C VAL A 470 -7.09 -14.80 21.92
N SER A 471 -8.33 -14.54 22.27
CA SER A 471 -8.71 -13.47 23.21
C SER A 471 -9.26 -14.10 24.50
N LEU A 472 -9.30 -13.32 25.59
CA LEU A 472 -9.93 -13.78 26.81
C LEU A 472 -11.35 -13.24 26.90
N GLY A 473 -12.29 -14.13 27.20
CA GLY A 473 -13.66 -13.76 27.52
C GLY A 473 -13.79 -13.08 28.89
N PRO A 474 -15.02 -12.65 29.30
CA PRO A 474 -15.25 -11.92 30.54
C PRO A 474 -14.82 -12.69 31.82
N HIS A 475 -14.77 -14.01 31.72
CA HIS A 475 -14.39 -14.89 32.84
C HIS A 475 -12.94 -15.40 32.75
N GLY A 476 -12.11 -14.82 31.88
CA GLY A 476 -10.69 -15.20 31.73
C GLY A 476 -10.44 -16.43 30.86
N TYR A 477 -11.48 -17.11 30.40
CA TYR A 477 -11.33 -18.26 29.47
C TYR A 477 -11.01 -17.83 28.07
N PRO A 478 -10.22 -18.66 27.32
CA PRO A 478 -9.86 -18.33 25.95
C PRO A 478 -11.05 -18.38 25.00
N VAL A 479 -11.18 -17.38 24.16
CA VAL A 479 -12.09 -17.36 23.01
C VAL A 479 -11.25 -17.55 21.77
N ILE A 480 -11.43 -18.66 21.07
CA ILE A 480 -10.72 -19.05 19.86
C ILE A 480 -11.72 -19.10 18.72
N SER A 481 -11.35 -18.52 17.56
CA SER A 481 -12.20 -18.65 16.39
C SER A 481 -12.08 -20.08 15.79
N PRO A 482 -13.19 -20.69 15.39
CA PRO A 482 -13.21 -22.04 14.79
C PRO A 482 -12.64 -22.09 13.37
N THR A 483 -12.18 -20.95 12.82
CA THR A 483 -11.63 -20.87 11.46
C THR A 483 -10.21 -21.42 11.40
N PRO A 484 -9.81 -21.98 10.22
CA PRO A 484 -8.45 -22.44 10.00
C PRO A 484 -7.41 -21.35 10.31
N ILE A 485 -6.31 -21.76 10.90
CA ILE A 485 -5.20 -20.89 11.23
C ILE A 485 -4.45 -20.54 9.96
N ALA A 486 -4.27 -19.27 9.70
CA ALA A 486 -3.43 -18.83 8.60
C ALA A 486 -1.99 -19.35 8.78
N PRO A 487 -1.30 -19.83 7.73
CA PRO A 487 0.02 -20.46 7.82
C PRO A 487 1.05 -19.64 8.62
N TRP A 488 1.01 -18.32 8.52
CA TRP A 488 1.92 -17.42 9.24
C TRP A 488 1.62 -17.29 10.75
N LEU A 489 0.44 -17.72 11.21
CA LEU A 489 0.07 -17.75 12.64
C LEU A 489 0.33 -19.12 13.28
N GLU A 490 0.69 -20.13 12.48
CA GLU A 490 0.92 -21.49 12.99
C GLU A 490 2.05 -21.53 14.03
N HIS A 491 3.09 -20.70 13.86
CA HIS A 491 4.16 -20.61 14.85
C HIS A 491 3.64 -20.09 16.21
N SER A 492 2.82 -19.03 16.20
CA SER A 492 2.21 -18.49 17.43
C SER A 492 1.26 -19.49 18.07
N ALA A 493 0.47 -20.21 17.25
CA ALA A 493 -0.41 -21.27 17.72
C ALA A 493 0.38 -22.41 18.39
N ARG A 494 1.46 -22.89 17.75
CA ARG A 494 2.34 -23.93 18.34
C ARG A 494 2.97 -23.47 19.66
N ARG A 495 3.42 -22.22 19.74
CA ARG A 495 3.94 -21.68 21.00
C ARG A 495 2.88 -21.70 22.11
N ALA A 496 1.64 -21.30 21.80
CA ALA A 496 0.55 -21.32 22.77
C ALA A 496 0.24 -22.75 23.22
N VAL A 497 0.24 -23.73 22.29
CA VAL A 497 0.06 -25.16 22.64
C VAL A 497 1.18 -25.66 23.53
N HIS A 498 2.44 -25.43 23.17
CA HIS A 498 3.60 -25.95 23.94
C HIS A 498 3.76 -25.32 25.32
N GLN A 499 3.32 -24.09 25.49
CA GLN A 499 3.47 -23.35 26.75
C GLN A 499 2.19 -23.29 27.57
N CYS A 500 1.12 -24.00 27.18
CA CYS A 500 -0.10 -24.09 27.97
C CYS A 500 0.15 -24.94 29.25
N PRO A 501 0.12 -24.35 30.45
CA PRO A 501 0.43 -25.09 31.68
C PRO A 501 -0.52 -26.27 31.93
N ALA A 502 -1.80 -26.10 31.55
CA ALA A 502 -2.83 -27.13 31.71
C ALA A 502 -2.86 -28.13 30.52
N LEU A 503 -1.98 -28.00 29.51
CA LEU A 503 -1.98 -28.81 28.29
C LEU A 503 -3.38 -28.87 27.62
N ALA A 504 -4.13 -27.79 27.71
CA ALA A 504 -5.52 -27.70 27.29
C ALA A 504 -5.66 -27.25 25.81
N LEU A 505 -4.58 -26.88 25.13
CA LEU A 505 -4.60 -26.46 23.74
C LEU A 505 -4.08 -27.55 22.82
N ARG A 506 -4.74 -27.72 21.69
CA ARG A 506 -4.33 -28.66 20.63
C ARG A 506 -4.35 -27.96 19.28
N LEU A 507 -3.41 -28.35 18.43
CA LEU A 507 -3.37 -27.97 17.02
C LEU A 507 -3.87 -29.18 16.20
N SER A 508 -5.08 -29.10 15.70
CA SER A 508 -5.66 -30.13 14.82
C SER A 508 -5.38 -29.78 13.37
N ARG A 509 -5.02 -30.76 12.55
CA ARG A 509 -4.85 -30.60 11.11
C ARG A 509 -5.90 -31.42 10.39
N THR A 510 -6.69 -30.75 9.56
CA THR A 510 -7.58 -31.46 8.64
C THR A 510 -6.78 -31.80 7.38
N PRO A 511 -6.80 -33.06 6.93
CA PRO A 511 -6.05 -33.52 5.76
C PRO A 511 -6.44 -32.81 4.46
#